data_3e7d5531f19e7bea853cb7346d8eb965
#
_entry.id   3e7d5531f19e7bea853cb7346d8eb965
#
_cell.length_a   1.000
_cell.length_b   1.000
_cell.length_c   1.000
_cell.angle_alpha   90.00
_cell.angle_beta   90.00
_cell.angle_gamma   90.00
#
_symmetry.space_group_name_H-M   'P 1'
#
loop_
_entity.id
_entity.type
_entity.pdbx_description
1 polymer ?
#
loop_
_entity_poly.entity_id
_entity_poly.type
_entity_poly.pdbx_seq_one_letter_code
_entity_poly.pdbx_strand_id
1 'polypeptide(L)'
;MGGADKGLQPYRGQPLALNALQRLQPQVEACLISANRHLPTYETFGVPVVQDSIAGFAGPLAGMLATMEHCTTPWLLTVPCDVPAFPPDLAARLLQAARSAAADIAIPTVRSGPGDDDARPQPVFCLVHTRLHASLCDWLARGERRVMGWARQQGAQLVPFDQPGDPAAFANINTLEALAALNDQR
;
A
#
# COMPACT_ATOMS: atom_id res chain seq x y z
N MET A 1 17.59 -2.22 -7.56
CA MET A 1 17.32 -3.66 -7.80
C MET A 1 17.22 -4.03 -9.29
N GLY A 2 17.88 -3.34 -10.22
CA GLY A 2 18.27 -3.79 -11.56
C GLY A 2 17.25 -4.59 -12.40
N GLY A 3 15.98 -4.22 -12.42
CA GLY A 3 14.96 -4.89 -13.25
C GLY A 3 14.30 -6.15 -12.64
N ALA A 4 14.76 -6.66 -11.51
CA ALA A 4 14.12 -7.77 -10.82
C ALA A 4 12.77 -7.33 -10.21
N ASP A 5 11.77 -8.21 -10.25
CA ASP A 5 10.48 -7.98 -9.60
C ASP A 5 10.64 -7.96 -8.09
N LYS A 6 10.38 -6.80 -7.48
CA LYS A 6 10.59 -6.58 -6.05
C LYS A 6 9.67 -7.46 -5.19
N GLY A 7 8.44 -7.63 -5.62
CA GLY A 7 7.44 -8.43 -4.91
C GLY A 7 7.79 -9.92 -4.84
N LEU A 8 8.60 -10.41 -5.79
CA LEU A 8 9.04 -11.81 -5.84
C LEU A 8 10.38 -12.06 -5.13
N GLN A 9 11.04 -11.03 -4.57
CA GLN A 9 12.28 -11.22 -3.82
C GLN A 9 12.00 -11.99 -2.52
N PRO A 10 12.88 -12.95 -2.17
CA PRO A 10 12.67 -13.78 -0.98
C PRO A 10 12.92 -12.99 0.31
N TYR A 11 11.95 -13.00 1.21
CA TYR A 11 12.03 -12.49 2.56
C TYR A 11 11.50 -13.55 3.52
N ARG A 12 12.32 -13.99 4.50
CA ARG A 12 11.98 -15.07 5.44
C ARG A 12 11.50 -16.35 4.73
N GLY A 13 12.15 -16.71 3.61
CA GLY A 13 11.85 -17.90 2.84
C GLY A 13 10.63 -17.82 1.91
N GLN A 14 9.96 -16.67 1.81
CA GLN A 14 8.79 -16.45 0.95
C GLN A 14 8.93 -15.15 0.17
N PRO A 15 8.23 -14.96 -0.98
CA PRO A 15 8.17 -13.69 -1.69
C PRO A 15 7.69 -12.54 -0.81
N LEU A 16 8.26 -11.34 -0.97
CA LEU A 16 7.83 -10.13 -0.24
C LEU A 16 6.33 -9.87 -0.38
N ALA A 17 5.78 -10.00 -1.59
CA ALA A 17 4.35 -9.80 -1.83
C ALA A 17 3.47 -10.83 -1.09
N LEU A 18 3.93 -12.07 -0.96
CA LEU A 18 3.21 -13.09 -0.20
C LEU A 18 3.24 -12.79 1.31
N ASN A 19 4.37 -12.31 1.84
CA ASN A 19 4.45 -11.86 3.24
C ASN A 19 3.50 -10.68 3.50
N ALA A 20 3.46 -9.68 2.59
CA ALA A 20 2.55 -8.55 2.72
C ALA A 20 1.07 -8.99 2.63
N LEU A 21 0.75 -9.92 1.71
CA LEU A 21 -0.58 -10.50 1.57
C LEU A 21 -1.03 -11.20 2.85
N GLN A 22 -0.21 -12.10 3.40
CA GLN A 22 -0.51 -12.83 4.65
C GLN A 22 -0.68 -11.90 5.86
N ARG A 23 0.01 -10.75 5.85
CA ARG A 23 -0.12 -9.72 6.89
C ARG A 23 -1.40 -8.92 6.74
N LEU A 24 -1.88 -8.72 5.49
CA LEU A 24 -3.09 -7.96 5.19
C LEU A 24 -4.37 -8.79 5.39
N GLN A 25 -4.37 -10.06 4.98
CA GLN A 25 -5.54 -10.93 4.99
C GLN A 25 -6.36 -10.91 6.29
N PRO A 26 -5.77 -10.97 7.51
CA PRO A 26 -6.56 -10.92 8.74
C PRO A 26 -7.18 -9.55 9.07
N GLN A 27 -6.84 -8.50 8.32
CA GLN A 27 -7.31 -7.12 8.55
C GLN A 27 -8.45 -6.70 7.62
N VAL A 28 -8.72 -7.46 6.56
CA VAL A 28 -9.67 -7.08 5.49
C VAL A 28 -10.53 -8.27 5.08
N GLU A 29 -11.67 -7.98 4.45
CA GLU A 29 -12.63 -9.00 4.01
C GLU A 29 -12.12 -9.81 2.80
N ALA A 30 -11.44 -9.14 1.86
CA ALA A 30 -10.86 -9.75 0.67
C ALA A 30 -9.56 -9.07 0.29
N CYS A 31 -8.69 -9.81 -0.42
CA CYS A 31 -7.44 -9.30 -0.96
C CYS A 31 -7.36 -9.56 -2.46
N LEU A 32 -6.62 -8.71 -3.15
CA LEU A 32 -6.16 -8.93 -4.52
C LEU A 32 -4.74 -8.37 -4.69
N ILE A 33 -4.05 -8.79 -5.74
CA ILE A 33 -2.72 -8.30 -6.08
C ILE A 33 -2.82 -7.49 -7.37
N SER A 34 -2.30 -6.25 -7.36
CA SER A 34 -2.06 -5.48 -8.59
C SER A 34 -0.65 -5.77 -9.08
N ALA A 35 -0.53 -6.35 -10.29
CA ALA A 35 0.74 -6.66 -10.91
C ALA A 35 0.63 -6.61 -12.44
N ASN A 36 1.70 -6.13 -13.12
CA ASN A 36 1.76 -6.03 -14.57
C ASN A 36 2.74 -7.03 -15.20
N ARG A 37 3.43 -7.81 -14.38
CA ARG A 37 4.44 -8.80 -14.79
C ARG A 37 4.33 -10.04 -13.91
N HIS A 38 4.87 -11.16 -14.40
CA HIS A 38 4.93 -12.44 -13.66
C HIS A 38 3.57 -12.90 -13.11
N LEU A 39 2.48 -12.61 -13.82
CA LEU A 39 1.11 -12.90 -13.40
C LEU A 39 0.93 -14.36 -12.97
N PRO A 40 1.41 -15.39 -13.74
CA PRO A 40 1.26 -16.78 -13.32
C PRO A 40 1.89 -17.09 -11.95
N THR A 41 2.97 -16.37 -11.59
CA THR A 41 3.59 -16.52 -10.26
C THR A 41 2.72 -15.92 -9.17
N TYR A 42 2.18 -14.71 -9.39
CA TYR A 42 1.31 -14.07 -8.41
C TYR A 42 -0.02 -14.81 -8.24
N GLU A 43 -0.57 -15.41 -9.30
CA GLU A 43 -1.79 -16.24 -9.25
C GLU A 43 -1.64 -17.45 -8.31
N THR A 44 -0.41 -17.96 -8.14
CA THR A 44 -0.15 -19.06 -7.16
C THR A 44 -0.34 -18.64 -5.70
N PHE A 45 -0.47 -17.34 -5.40
CA PHE A 45 -0.67 -16.85 -4.03
C PHE A 45 -2.13 -16.98 -3.55
N GLY A 46 -3.04 -17.44 -4.43
CA GLY A 46 -4.40 -17.82 -4.06
C GLY A 46 -5.38 -16.66 -3.93
N VAL A 47 -5.07 -15.50 -4.49
CA VAL A 47 -5.97 -14.33 -4.59
C VAL A 47 -6.03 -13.83 -6.04
N PRO A 48 -7.09 -13.11 -6.44
CA PRO A 48 -7.17 -12.51 -7.78
C PRO A 48 -5.98 -11.59 -8.05
N VAL A 49 -5.49 -11.60 -9.30
CA VAL A 49 -4.43 -10.71 -9.78
C VAL A 49 -5.03 -9.78 -10.82
N VAL A 50 -4.85 -8.47 -10.66
CA VAL A 50 -5.33 -7.44 -11.58
C VAL A 50 -4.17 -6.68 -12.19
N GLN A 51 -4.31 -6.30 -13.46
CA GLN A 51 -3.36 -5.48 -14.19
C GLN A 51 -3.86 -4.04 -14.26
N ASP A 52 -2.94 -3.09 -14.43
CA ASP A 52 -3.31 -1.69 -14.67
C ASP A 52 -4.20 -1.61 -15.93
N SER A 53 -5.37 -0.99 -15.79
CA SER A 53 -6.33 -0.82 -16.88
C SER A 53 -5.90 0.27 -17.88
N ILE A 54 -4.96 1.15 -17.51
CA ILE A 54 -4.50 2.28 -18.32
C ILE A 54 -3.08 2.05 -18.79
N ALA A 55 -2.88 1.83 -20.10
CA ALA A 55 -1.57 1.65 -20.69
C ALA A 55 -0.67 2.90 -20.50
N GLY A 56 0.61 2.69 -20.18
CA GLY A 56 1.59 3.76 -20.01
C GLY A 56 1.54 4.50 -18.67
N PHE A 57 0.65 4.16 -17.79
CA PHE A 57 0.60 4.70 -16.43
C PHE A 57 1.38 3.78 -15.48
N ALA A 58 2.66 4.04 -15.33
CA ALA A 58 3.45 3.44 -14.29
C ALA A 58 3.25 4.22 -12.99
N GLY A 59 2.81 3.56 -11.92
CA GLY A 59 2.77 4.16 -10.59
C GLY A 59 1.61 3.66 -9.72
N PRO A 60 1.64 3.96 -8.41
CA PRO A 60 0.67 3.41 -7.44
C PRO A 60 -0.79 3.76 -7.74
N LEU A 61 -1.07 4.92 -8.35
CA LEU A 61 -2.44 5.34 -8.65
C LEU A 61 -3.09 4.52 -9.78
N ALA A 62 -2.31 4.01 -10.75
CA ALA A 62 -2.84 3.16 -11.81
C ALA A 62 -3.29 1.80 -11.23
N GLY A 63 -2.44 1.19 -10.40
CA GLY A 63 -2.81 -0.03 -9.69
C GLY A 63 -3.99 0.17 -8.74
N MET A 64 -4.08 1.31 -8.05
CA MET A 64 -5.22 1.66 -7.20
C MET A 64 -6.51 1.75 -8.02
N LEU A 65 -6.49 2.42 -9.18
CA LEU A 65 -7.67 2.52 -10.07
C LEU A 65 -8.12 1.15 -10.55
N ALA A 66 -7.21 0.34 -11.09
CA ALA A 66 -7.51 -1.02 -11.55
C ALA A 66 -8.09 -1.88 -10.41
N THR A 67 -7.58 -1.73 -9.19
CA THR A 67 -8.08 -2.41 -8.01
C THR A 67 -9.49 -1.94 -7.64
N MET A 68 -9.77 -0.63 -7.71
CA MET A 68 -11.11 -0.08 -7.45
C MET A 68 -12.18 -0.66 -8.37
N GLU A 69 -11.84 -0.94 -9.64
CA GLU A 69 -12.75 -1.54 -10.63
C GLU A 69 -13.19 -2.97 -10.26
N HIS A 70 -12.38 -3.66 -9.44
CA HIS A 70 -12.65 -5.02 -8.96
C HIS A 70 -13.10 -5.08 -7.50
N CYS A 71 -13.15 -3.94 -6.82
CA CYS A 71 -13.49 -3.87 -5.40
C CYS A 71 -15.01 -3.94 -5.21
N THR A 72 -15.48 -4.91 -4.43
CA THR A 72 -16.90 -5.09 -4.10
C THR A 72 -17.29 -4.43 -2.77
N THR A 73 -16.33 -3.93 -2.02
CA THR A 73 -16.53 -3.25 -0.73
C THR A 73 -16.44 -1.73 -0.88
N PRO A 74 -17.05 -0.94 0.03
CA PRO A 74 -16.97 0.52 -0.04
C PRO A 74 -15.55 1.09 0.13
N TRP A 75 -14.66 0.34 0.77
CA TRP A 75 -13.30 0.78 1.08
C TRP A 75 -12.26 -0.13 0.46
N LEU A 76 -11.24 0.47 -0.11
CA LEU A 76 -10.03 -0.17 -0.60
C LEU A 76 -8.85 0.28 0.27
N LEU A 77 -8.05 -0.67 0.76
CA LEU A 77 -6.75 -0.40 1.38
C LEU A 77 -5.63 -0.90 0.47
N THR A 78 -4.74 0.00 0.06
CA THR A 78 -3.51 -0.38 -0.64
C THR A 78 -2.35 -0.52 0.34
N VAL A 79 -1.50 -1.53 0.13
CA VAL A 79 -0.24 -1.73 0.86
C VAL A 79 0.88 -2.07 -0.12
N PRO A 80 2.11 -1.58 0.08
CA PRO A 80 3.24 -1.93 -0.76
C PRO A 80 3.80 -3.31 -0.39
N CYS A 81 4.33 -4.03 -1.36
CA CYS A 81 4.94 -5.35 -1.11
C CYS A 81 6.27 -5.29 -0.36
N ASP A 82 6.95 -4.14 -0.38
CA ASP A 82 8.29 -3.94 0.20
C ASP A 82 8.31 -3.47 1.66
N VAL A 83 7.14 -3.42 2.29
CA VAL A 83 6.98 -3.14 3.73
C VAL A 83 6.17 -4.27 4.36
N PRO A 84 6.71 -5.49 4.48
CA PRO A 84 5.95 -6.66 4.88
C PRO A 84 5.61 -6.70 6.38
N ALA A 85 6.15 -5.78 7.17
CA ALA A 85 5.99 -5.74 8.63
C ALA A 85 4.99 -4.69 9.13
N PHE A 86 4.23 -4.04 8.24
CA PHE A 86 3.29 -2.99 8.62
C PHE A 86 2.35 -3.42 9.78
N PRO A 87 1.81 -2.45 10.58
CA PRO A 87 1.03 -2.76 11.78
C PRO A 87 -0.15 -3.70 11.52
N PRO A 88 -0.43 -4.65 12.45
CA PRO A 88 -1.54 -5.60 12.30
C PRO A 88 -2.93 -4.97 12.47
N ASP A 89 -2.99 -3.73 12.92
CA ASP A 89 -4.18 -2.92 13.13
C ASP A 89 -4.30 -1.75 12.14
N LEU A 90 -3.48 -1.76 11.07
CA LEU A 90 -3.42 -0.70 10.06
C LEU A 90 -4.81 -0.36 9.49
N ALA A 91 -5.54 -1.37 9.01
CA ALA A 91 -6.87 -1.18 8.41
C ALA A 91 -7.86 -0.58 9.41
N ALA A 92 -7.88 -1.08 10.64
CA ALA A 92 -8.81 -0.63 11.68
C ALA A 92 -8.54 0.83 12.07
N ARG A 93 -7.27 1.21 12.28
CA ARG A 93 -6.88 2.58 12.65
C ARG A 93 -7.20 3.57 11.53
N LEU A 94 -6.89 3.23 10.28
CA LEU A 94 -7.20 4.11 9.13
C LEU A 94 -8.71 4.26 8.94
N LEU A 95 -9.49 3.17 9.01
CA LEU A 95 -10.94 3.21 8.84
C LEU A 95 -11.62 4.01 9.96
N GLN A 96 -11.18 3.84 11.20
CA GLN A 96 -11.67 4.62 12.33
C GLN A 96 -11.43 6.11 12.14
N ALA A 97 -10.21 6.48 11.75
CA ALA A 97 -9.85 7.88 11.51
C ALA A 97 -10.64 8.50 10.35
N ALA A 98 -10.77 7.77 9.23
CA ALA A 98 -11.57 8.21 8.08
C ALA A 98 -13.03 8.47 8.47
N ARG A 99 -13.65 7.55 9.20
CA ARG A 99 -15.04 7.69 9.68
C ARG A 99 -15.19 8.86 10.64
N SER A 100 -14.28 9.02 11.60
CA SER A 100 -14.33 10.11 12.59
C SER A 100 -14.18 11.49 11.97
N ALA A 101 -13.37 11.60 10.90
CA ALA A 101 -13.14 12.84 10.15
C ALA A 101 -14.15 13.06 9.00
N ALA A 102 -15.08 12.12 8.76
CA ALA A 102 -15.92 12.07 7.56
C ALA A 102 -15.11 12.20 6.25
N ALA A 103 -13.90 11.65 6.23
CA ALA A 103 -12.97 11.70 5.09
C ALA A 103 -13.06 10.43 4.24
N ASP A 104 -12.88 10.57 2.93
CA ASP A 104 -12.88 9.46 1.98
C ASP A 104 -11.52 8.82 1.75
N ILE A 105 -10.47 9.44 2.29
CA ILE A 105 -9.10 8.95 2.23
C ILE A 105 -8.46 9.07 3.60
N ALA A 106 -7.75 8.02 4.03
CA ALA A 106 -6.88 8.05 5.20
C ALA A 106 -5.49 7.51 4.85
N ILE A 107 -4.44 8.23 5.25
CA ILE A 107 -3.04 7.90 4.97
C ILE A 107 -2.25 7.94 6.28
N PRO A 108 -1.47 6.89 6.61
CA PRO A 108 -0.64 6.91 7.79
C PRO A 108 0.50 7.92 7.68
N THR A 109 0.85 8.54 8.79
CA THR A 109 2.08 9.32 8.93
C THR A 109 2.97 8.70 9.98
N VAL A 110 4.27 8.71 9.73
CA VAL A 110 5.28 8.11 10.62
C VAL A 110 6.41 9.10 10.86
N ARG A 111 6.92 9.15 12.09
CA ARG A 111 8.15 9.88 12.44
C ARG A 111 9.35 8.97 12.28
N SER A 112 10.48 9.48 11.78
CA SER A 112 11.69 8.67 11.55
C SER A 112 12.42 8.28 12.84
N GLY A 113 12.12 8.94 13.96
CA GLY A 113 12.72 8.64 15.28
C GLY A 113 12.35 9.64 16.37
N PRO A 114 12.83 9.41 17.60
CA PRO A 114 12.65 10.35 18.70
C PRO A 114 13.34 11.68 18.38
N GLY A 115 12.57 12.78 18.44
CA GLY A 115 13.07 14.14 18.13
C GLY A 115 12.92 14.57 16.68
N ASP A 116 12.38 13.71 15.78
CA ASP A 116 11.95 14.13 14.44
C ASP A 116 10.52 14.70 14.56
N ASP A 117 10.39 16.03 14.46
CA ASP A 117 9.10 16.71 14.51
C ASP A 117 8.29 16.55 13.21
N ASP A 118 8.92 16.10 12.12
CA ASP A 118 8.31 15.93 10.81
C ASP A 118 7.73 14.53 10.62
N ALA A 119 6.43 14.39 10.88
CA ALA A 119 5.70 13.17 10.51
C ALA A 119 5.54 13.06 8.98
N ARG A 120 6.10 12.00 8.38
CA ARG A 120 6.10 11.78 6.92
C ARG A 120 4.94 10.88 6.50
N PRO A 121 4.09 11.35 5.58
CA PRO A 121 3.03 10.51 5.01
C PRO A 121 3.60 9.28 4.29
N GLN A 122 2.89 8.16 4.42
CA GLN A 122 3.17 6.89 3.74
C GLN A 122 2.12 6.63 2.65
N PRO A 123 2.16 7.34 1.51
CA PRO A 123 1.02 7.44 0.58
C PRO A 123 0.69 6.15 -0.17
N VAL A 124 1.58 5.17 -0.19
CA VAL A 124 1.30 3.84 -0.76
C VAL A 124 0.41 3.01 0.18
N PHE A 125 0.42 3.32 1.48
CA PHE A 125 -0.58 2.86 2.44
C PHE A 125 -1.76 3.82 2.40
N CYS A 126 -2.75 3.53 1.58
CA CYS A 126 -3.88 4.41 1.37
C CYS A 126 -5.20 3.65 1.54
N LEU A 127 -5.96 4.03 2.56
CA LEU A 127 -7.37 3.66 2.66
C LEU A 127 -8.19 4.68 1.87
N VAL A 128 -8.97 4.22 0.90
CA VAL A 128 -9.75 5.08 0.01
C VAL A 128 -11.17 4.54 -0.17
N HIS A 129 -12.17 5.42 -0.13
CA HIS A 129 -13.54 5.05 -0.45
C HIS A 129 -13.72 4.91 -1.95
N THR A 130 -14.31 3.81 -2.42
CA THR A 130 -14.47 3.48 -3.85
C THR A 130 -15.32 4.49 -4.64
N ARG A 131 -16.13 5.31 -3.96
CA ARG A 131 -16.86 6.42 -4.61
C ARG A 131 -15.96 7.47 -5.25
N LEU A 132 -14.67 7.51 -4.90
CA LEU A 132 -13.68 8.41 -5.51
C LEU A 132 -13.12 7.91 -6.84
N HIS A 133 -13.61 6.78 -7.37
CA HIS A 133 -13.15 6.20 -8.64
C HIS A 133 -13.13 7.24 -9.79
N ALA A 134 -14.25 7.95 -10.03
CA ALA A 134 -14.33 8.96 -11.08
C ALA A 134 -13.30 10.11 -10.89
N SER A 135 -13.12 10.57 -9.65
CA SER A 135 -12.12 11.59 -9.32
C SER A 135 -10.69 11.11 -9.60
N LEU A 136 -10.40 9.83 -9.35
CA LEU A 136 -9.09 9.24 -9.65
C LEU A 136 -8.87 9.10 -11.16
N CYS A 137 -9.90 8.70 -11.91
CA CYS A 137 -9.86 8.69 -13.38
C CYS A 137 -9.51 10.07 -13.93
N ASP A 138 -10.20 11.12 -13.49
CA ASP A 138 -9.99 12.50 -13.95
C ASP A 138 -8.59 13.01 -13.59
N TRP A 139 -8.07 12.63 -12.40
CA TRP A 139 -6.71 12.98 -11.98
C TRP A 139 -5.66 12.36 -12.91
N LEU A 140 -5.79 11.07 -13.19
CA LEU A 140 -4.89 10.34 -14.08
C LEU A 140 -4.99 10.81 -15.54
N ALA A 141 -6.19 11.14 -16.03
CA ALA A 141 -6.42 11.68 -17.37
C ALA A 141 -5.69 13.02 -17.62
N ARG A 142 -5.51 13.83 -16.58
CA ARG A 142 -4.72 15.08 -16.63
C ARG A 142 -3.21 14.85 -16.63
N GLY A 143 -2.75 13.61 -16.60
CA GLY A 143 -1.33 13.29 -16.56
C GLY A 143 -0.71 13.31 -15.16
N GLU A 144 -1.50 13.55 -14.13
CA GLU A 144 -1.04 13.62 -12.76
C GLU A 144 -0.77 12.22 -12.17
N ARG A 145 0.31 12.07 -11.38
CA ARG A 145 0.79 10.77 -10.89
C ARG A 145 1.02 10.73 -9.37
N ARG A 146 0.98 11.88 -8.70
CA ARG A 146 1.35 11.97 -7.28
C ARG A 146 0.18 11.61 -6.39
N VAL A 147 0.30 10.51 -5.63
CA VAL A 147 -0.73 10.06 -4.67
C VAL A 147 -1.08 11.17 -3.70
N MET A 148 -0.08 11.81 -3.06
CA MET A 148 -0.32 12.88 -2.10
C MET A 148 -0.95 14.13 -2.72
N GLY A 149 -0.71 14.41 -4.01
CA GLY A 149 -1.37 15.50 -4.71
C GLY A 149 -2.88 15.29 -4.79
N TRP A 150 -3.27 14.10 -5.28
CA TRP A 150 -4.68 13.70 -5.35
C TRP A 150 -5.33 13.60 -3.97
N ALA A 151 -4.68 12.93 -3.03
CA ALA A 151 -5.21 12.72 -1.70
C ALA A 151 -5.49 14.04 -0.97
N ARG A 152 -4.59 15.02 -1.06
CA ARG A 152 -4.79 16.37 -0.48
C ARG A 152 -5.97 17.10 -1.13
N GLN A 153 -6.13 16.99 -2.44
CA GLN A 153 -7.27 17.58 -3.14
C GLN A 153 -8.61 16.99 -2.66
N GLN A 154 -8.61 15.71 -2.27
CA GLN A 154 -9.79 15.02 -1.74
C GLN A 154 -9.98 15.21 -0.21
N GLY A 155 -9.17 16.02 0.46
CA GLY A 155 -9.27 16.23 1.90
C GLY A 155 -8.85 15.02 2.74
N ALA A 156 -7.80 14.32 2.32
CA ALA A 156 -7.32 13.12 2.99
C ALA A 156 -6.99 13.37 4.47
N GLN A 157 -7.46 12.48 5.35
CA GLN A 157 -7.09 12.44 6.74
C GLN A 157 -5.70 11.82 6.93
N LEU A 158 -4.78 12.57 7.52
CA LEU A 158 -3.49 12.05 7.94
C LEU A 158 -3.60 11.43 9.33
N VAL A 159 -3.14 10.19 9.48
CA VAL A 159 -3.32 9.38 10.70
C VAL A 159 -1.95 9.10 11.32
N PRO A 160 -1.65 9.63 12.52
CA PRO A 160 -0.39 9.33 13.18
C PRO A 160 -0.25 7.86 13.55
N PHE A 161 0.88 7.28 13.16
CA PHE A 161 1.37 5.99 13.62
C PHE A 161 2.62 6.25 14.46
N ASP A 162 2.42 6.48 15.74
CA ASP A 162 3.41 6.96 16.71
C ASP A 162 3.52 6.07 17.96
N GLN A 163 2.86 4.91 17.95
CA GLN A 163 3.00 3.94 19.02
C GLN A 163 4.41 3.28 18.98
N PRO A 164 4.90 2.77 20.11
CA PRO A 164 6.14 2.02 20.13
C PRO A 164 6.15 0.89 19.09
N GLY A 165 7.12 0.91 18.18
CA GLY A 165 7.24 -0.07 17.07
C GLY A 165 6.64 0.37 15.74
N ASP A 166 5.69 1.32 15.71
CA ASP A 166 5.10 1.81 14.45
C ASP A 166 6.18 2.30 13.45
N PRO A 167 7.17 3.15 13.82
CA PRO A 167 8.16 3.62 12.87
C PRO A 167 8.96 2.48 12.19
N ALA A 168 9.34 1.47 12.96
CA ALA A 168 10.06 0.32 12.43
C ALA A 168 9.17 -0.55 11.52
N ALA A 169 7.87 -0.62 11.81
CA ALA A 169 6.91 -1.40 11.04
C ALA A 169 6.69 -0.85 9.61
N PHE A 170 6.93 0.44 9.37
CA PHE A 170 6.87 1.07 8.05
C PHE A 170 8.22 1.12 7.31
N ALA A 171 9.25 0.44 7.83
CA ALA A 171 10.55 0.41 7.17
C ALA A 171 10.49 -0.36 5.84
N ASN A 172 10.95 0.29 4.76
CA ASN A 172 11.03 -0.32 3.44
C ASN A 172 12.24 -1.25 3.33
N ILE A 173 12.05 -2.39 2.71
CA ILE A 173 13.14 -3.28 2.29
C ILE A 173 13.59 -2.88 0.89
N ASN A 174 14.55 -1.92 0.80
CA ASN A 174 14.93 -1.30 -0.47
C ASN A 174 16.14 -1.93 -1.16
N THR A 175 16.98 -2.67 -0.43
CA THR A 175 18.20 -3.27 -0.97
C THR A 175 18.23 -4.77 -0.72
N LEU A 176 18.94 -5.50 -1.60
CA LEU A 176 19.19 -6.93 -1.40
C LEU A 176 20.02 -7.18 -0.13
N GLU A 177 20.88 -6.22 0.24
CA GLU A 177 21.69 -6.27 1.46
C GLU A 177 20.82 -6.11 2.72
N ALA A 178 19.88 -5.16 2.73
CA ALA A 178 18.91 -5.02 3.81
C ALA A 178 18.01 -6.27 3.95
N LEU A 179 17.64 -6.87 2.81
CA LEU A 179 16.88 -8.10 2.77
C LEU A 179 17.68 -9.29 3.33
N ALA A 180 18.97 -9.41 2.95
CA ALA A 180 19.87 -10.43 3.45
C ALA A 180 20.10 -10.29 4.97
N ALA A 181 20.38 -9.07 5.45
CA ALA A 181 20.58 -8.79 6.87
C ALA A 181 19.35 -9.13 7.74
N LEU A 182 18.14 -8.95 7.21
CA LEU A 182 16.88 -9.32 7.90
C LEU A 182 16.60 -10.84 7.86
N ASN A 183 17.11 -11.55 6.86
CA ASN A 183 17.01 -13.01 6.77
C ASN A 183 18.01 -13.73 7.73
N ASP A 184 19.16 -13.09 8.03
CA ASP A 184 20.19 -13.65 8.91
C ASP A 184 19.93 -13.44 10.41
N GLN A 185 18.94 -12.63 10.79
CA GLN A 185 18.50 -12.41 12.17
C GLN A 185 17.49 -13.49 12.62
N ARG A 186 17.90 -14.78 12.56
CA ARG A 186 17.18 -15.91 13.13
C ARG A 186 17.78 -16.35 14.46
#